data_06a543c36075d9f9f0ce46eb63116e56
#
_entry.id   06a543c36075d9f9f0ce46eb63116e56
#
_cell.length_a   1.000
_cell.length_b   1.000
_cell.length_c   1.000
_cell.angle_alpha   90.00
_cell.angle_beta   90.00
_cell.angle_gamma   90.00
#
_symmetry.space_group_name_H-M   'P 1'
#
loop_
_entity.id
_entity.type
_entity.pdbx_description
1 polymer ?
#
loop_
_entity_poly.entity_id
_entity_poly.type
_entity_poly.pdbx_seq_one_letter_code
_entity_poly.pdbx_strand_id
1 'polypeptide(L)'
;MIVLYGHGYVADYIAKEMHKQSFKFVRLTHHALVPKDAKFIVNAAGFTGNPNVDACEKLRDECVDGNILWPLRLENSTDLPILHISSGCVYTGYQKEWTEEDAPNFTFNNASFYSACKALAQNLLSEHLKESYLFRIRMPFGPHIHHKNLLTKYERYAKLVDYENSITQVEDLAKCVCHFIKTKPAYGIYNVCNPGSTSTKKIVAEMGIEKEWMTHEDFARAVVAPRSNCVLNTKKLESVYAMRPADQAIRETVRTYISHKL
;
A
#
# COMPACT_ATOMS: atom_id res chain seq x y z
N MET A 1 -14.25 -9.36 18.46
CA MET A 1 -13.02 -8.51 18.45
C MET A 1 -12.43 -8.48 17.05
N ILE A 2 -11.73 -7.40 16.65
CA ILE A 2 -10.97 -7.35 15.39
C ILE A 2 -9.51 -7.73 15.65
N VAL A 3 -8.86 -8.39 14.71
CA VAL A 3 -7.43 -8.67 14.77
C VAL A 3 -6.70 -7.82 13.71
N LEU A 4 -5.71 -7.05 14.13
CA LEU A 4 -4.81 -6.30 13.23
C LEU A 4 -3.43 -6.95 13.24
N TYR A 5 -3.05 -7.60 12.14
CA TYR A 5 -1.70 -8.11 11.96
C TYR A 5 -0.78 -7.04 11.37
N GLY A 6 0.37 -6.86 12.00
CA GLY A 6 1.44 -5.97 11.56
C GLY A 6 1.74 -4.81 12.52
N HIS A 7 3.02 -4.38 12.50
CA HIS A 7 3.57 -3.30 13.32
C HIS A 7 4.32 -2.24 12.48
N GLY A 8 4.02 -2.19 11.18
CA GLY A 8 4.63 -1.25 10.25
C GLY A 8 3.83 0.04 10.07
N TYR A 9 4.38 0.94 9.26
CA TYR A 9 3.88 2.28 8.98
C TYR A 9 2.36 2.35 8.69
N VAL A 10 1.85 1.50 7.80
CA VAL A 10 0.43 1.46 7.46
C VAL A 10 -0.41 0.94 8.62
N ALA A 11 0.04 -0.13 9.30
CA ALA A 11 -0.65 -0.70 10.44
C ALA A 11 -0.79 0.28 11.61
N ASP A 12 0.19 1.17 11.81
CA ASP A 12 0.16 2.21 12.86
C ASP A 12 -0.99 3.19 12.63
N TYR A 13 -1.21 3.63 11.40
CA TYR A 13 -2.33 4.53 11.07
C TYR A 13 -3.68 3.82 11.17
N ILE A 14 -3.77 2.55 10.74
CA ILE A 14 -4.98 1.75 10.92
C ILE A 14 -5.31 1.59 12.41
N ALA A 15 -4.33 1.23 13.25
CA ALA A 15 -4.52 1.09 14.68
C ALA A 15 -4.99 2.41 15.34
N LYS A 16 -4.36 3.54 14.97
CA LYS A 16 -4.73 4.87 15.46
C LYS A 16 -6.18 5.23 15.11
N GLU A 17 -6.60 4.97 13.87
CA GLU A 17 -7.97 5.25 13.43
C GLU A 17 -8.98 4.30 14.09
N MET A 18 -8.64 3.01 14.27
CA MET A 18 -9.46 2.06 15.00
C MET A 18 -9.69 2.49 16.46
N HIS A 19 -8.64 2.96 17.15
CA HIS A 19 -8.77 3.55 18.48
C HIS A 19 -9.70 4.77 18.50
N LYS A 20 -9.48 5.69 17.56
CA LYS A 20 -10.32 6.91 17.43
C LYS A 20 -11.80 6.59 17.22
N GLN A 21 -12.09 5.51 16.51
CA GLN A 21 -13.46 5.05 16.25
C GLN A 21 -13.96 4.03 17.26
N SER A 22 -13.25 3.82 18.39
CA SER A 22 -13.62 2.93 19.50
C SER A 22 -13.83 1.47 19.10
N PHE A 23 -13.09 0.97 18.11
CA PHE A 23 -13.11 -0.45 17.80
C PHE A 23 -12.42 -1.26 18.91
N LYS A 24 -13.02 -2.41 19.26
CA LYS A 24 -12.36 -3.41 20.09
C LYS A 24 -11.47 -4.28 19.22
N PHE A 25 -10.14 -4.13 19.33
CA PHE A 25 -9.16 -4.88 18.54
C PHE A 25 -7.94 -5.29 19.35
N VAL A 26 -7.23 -6.29 18.85
CA VAL A 26 -5.89 -6.68 19.28
C VAL A 26 -4.92 -6.55 18.11
N ARG A 27 -3.69 -6.15 18.40
CA ARG A 27 -2.62 -6.06 17.42
C ARG A 27 -1.62 -7.20 17.62
N LEU A 28 -1.36 -7.95 16.54
CA LEU A 28 -0.52 -9.14 16.58
C LEU A 28 0.61 -9.05 15.53
N THR A 29 1.70 -9.79 15.78
CA THR A 29 2.72 -10.08 14.77
C THR A 29 2.19 -11.12 13.79
N HIS A 30 2.75 -11.17 12.56
CA HIS A 30 2.49 -12.29 11.64
C HIS A 30 2.93 -13.62 12.30
N HIS A 31 2.30 -14.71 11.91
CA HIS A 31 2.41 -16.05 12.51
C HIS A 31 1.76 -16.22 13.90
N ALA A 32 1.29 -15.17 14.57
CA ALA A 32 0.49 -15.34 15.78
C ALA A 32 -0.87 -15.98 15.44
N LEU A 33 -1.35 -16.86 16.33
CA LEU A 33 -2.62 -17.55 16.14
C LEU A 33 -3.80 -16.56 16.20
N VAL A 34 -4.83 -16.83 15.39
CA VAL A 34 -6.08 -16.07 15.42
C VAL A 34 -6.82 -16.34 16.74
N PRO A 35 -7.11 -15.31 17.55
CA PRO A 35 -7.90 -15.49 18.79
C PRO A 35 -9.31 -16.04 18.52
N LYS A 36 -9.81 -16.90 19.39
CA LYS A 36 -11.11 -17.57 19.23
C LYS A 36 -12.32 -16.61 19.19
N ASP A 37 -12.21 -15.44 19.80
CA ASP A 37 -13.26 -14.42 19.80
C ASP A 37 -13.11 -13.37 18.66
N ALA A 38 -12.19 -13.61 17.73
CA ALA A 38 -12.03 -12.79 16.54
C ALA A 38 -13.31 -12.85 15.66
N LYS A 39 -13.62 -11.73 15.00
CA LYS A 39 -14.78 -11.61 14.09
C LYS A 39 -14.41 -11.00 12.73
N PHE A 40 -13.24 -10.40 12.63
CA PHE A 40 -12.72 -9.77 11.43
C PHE A 40 -11.20 -9.63 11.56
N ILE A 41 -10.49 -9.79 10.46
CA ILE A 41 -9.04 -9.69 10.43
C ILE A 41 -8.63 -8.58 9.46
N VAL A 42 -7.69 -7.73 9.88
CA VAL A 42 -6.97 -6.81 9.00
C VAL A 42 -5.52 -7.26 8.93
N ASN A 43 -5.09 -7.71 7.77
CA ASN A 43 -3.71 -8.11 7.53
C ASN A 43 -2.93 -6.97 6.87
N ALA A 44 -2.24 -6.19 7.69
CA ALA A 44 -1.27 -5.17 7.25
C ALA A 44 0.19 -5.63 7.47
N ALA A 45 0.39 -6.91 7.78
CA ALA A 45 1.70 -7.53 7.81
C ALA A 45 2.19 -7.86 6.39
N GLY A 46 3.48 -7.67 6.16
CA GLY A 46 4.15 -7.96 4.90
C GLY A 46 5.58 -7.48 4.95
N PHE A 47 6.41 -7.98 4.06
CA PHE A 47 7.83 -7.65 3.99
C PHE A 47 8.10 -6.70 2.82
N THR A 48 8.61 -5.51 3.09
CA THR A 48 8.95 -4.48 2.08
C THR A 48 10.44 -4.13 2.07
N GLY A 49 11.27 -4.96 2.75
CA GLY A 49 12.69 -4.70 2.92
C GLY A 49 12.99 -3.44 3.75
N ASN A 50 14.26 -3.27 4.07
CA ASN A 50 14.79 -2.07 4.74
C ASN A 50 16.14 -1.70 4.09
N PRO A 51 16.34 -0.47 3.61
CA PRO A 51 15.45 0.72 3.71
C PRO A 51 14.27 0.70 2.73
N ASN A 52 14.30 -0.09 1.69
CA ASN A 52 13.27 -0.17 0.65
C ASN A 52 13.22 -1.57 0.00
N VAL A 53 12.44 -1.71 -1.08
CA VAL A 53 12.20 -2.99 -1.76
C VAL A 53 13.44 -3.61 -2.42
N ASP A 54 14.54 -2.87 -2.61
CA ASP A 54 15.80 -3.43 -3.12
C ASP A 54 16.38 -4.49 -2.19
N ALA A 55 16.12 -4.39 -0.88
CA ALA A 55 16.53 -5.42 0.07
C ALA A 55 15.85 -6.78 -0.20
N CYS A 56 14.68 -6.79 -0.82
CA CYS A 56 13.97 -8.02 -1.18
C CYS A 56 14.70 -8.84 -2.26
N GLU A 57 15.60 -8.22 -3.04
CA GLU A 57 16.43 -8.95 -4.01
C GLU A 57 17.44 -9.90 -3.34
N LYS A 58 17.82 -9.58 -2.09
CA LYS A 58 18.75 -10.38 -1.26
C LYS A 58 18.02 -11.19 -0.20
N LEU A 59 16.97 -10.64 0.41
CA LEU A 59 16.19 -11.25 1.49
C LEU A 59 14.93 -11.91 0.89
N ARG A 60 15.15 -12.91 0.02
CA ARG A 60 14.09 -13.53 -0.77
C ARG A 60 13.17 -14.38 0.08
N ASP A 61 13.73 -15.12 1.03
CA ASP A 61 12.95 -16.01 1.90
C ASP A 61 11.98 -15.21 2.77
N GLU A 62 12.42 -14.11 3.37
CA GLU A 62 11.57 -13.22 4.15
C GLU A 62 10.51 -12.52 3.27
N CYS A 63 10.88 -12.22 2.02
CA CYS A 63 9.96 -11.63 1.07
C CYS A 63 8.87 -12.63 0.65
N VAL A 64 9.20 -13.88 0.40
CA VAL A 64 8.27 -14.98 0.10
C VAL A 64 7.39 -15.25 1.31
N ASP A 65 7.99 -15.44 2.49
CA ASP A 65 7.23 -15.73 3.71
C ASP A 65 6.21 -14.63 4.03
N GLY A 66 6.66 -13.38 4.10
CA GLY A 66 5.79 -12.25 4.49
C GLY A 66 4.77 -11.83 3.44
N ASN A 67 5.02 -12.05 2.14
CA ASN A 67 4.16 -11.53 1.07
C ASN A 67 3.34 -12.62 0.35
N ILE A 68 3.75 -13.88 0.39
CA ILE A 68 3.05 -14.99 -0.25
C ILE A 68 2.52 -15.97 0.81
N LEU A 69 3.43 -16.59 1.59
CA LEU A 69 3.06 -17.69 2.46
C LEU A 69 2.18 -17.24 3.63
N TRP A 70 2.50 -16.09 4.25
CA TRP A 70 1.71 -15.58 5.37
C TRP A 70 0.25 -15.28 4.99
N PRO A 71 -0.07 -14.47 3.97
CA PRO A 71 -1.47 -14.21 3.62
C PRO A 71 -2.21 -15.48 3.20
N LEU A 72 -1.58 -16.43 2.49
CA LEU A 72 -2.20 -17.72 2.15
C LEU A 72 -2.48 -18.59 3.38
N ARG A 73 -1.53 -18.69 4.32
CA ARG A 73 -1.74 -19.42 5.58
C ARG A 73 -2.87 -18.79 6.39
N LEU A 74 -2.97 -17.47 6.39
CA LEU A 74 -4.01 -16.76 7.12
C LEU A 74 -5.40 -17.08 6.53
N GLU A 75 -5.58 -17.03 5.21
CA GLU A 75 -6.82 -17.43 4.54
C GLU A 75 -7.20 -18.89 4.83
N ASN A 76 -6.23 -19.80 4.86
CA ASN A 76 -6.47 -21.21 5.15
C ASN A 76 -6.67 -21.54 6.65
N SER A 77 -6.40 -20.58 7.54
CA SER A 77 -6.47 -20.82 9.00
C SER A 77 -7.81 -20.48 9.61
N THR A 78 -8.72 -19.82 8.88
CA THR A 78 -9.98 -19.31 9.41
C THR A 78 -11.00 -19.02 8.31
N ASP A 79 -12.28 -19.10 8.63
CA ASP A 79 -13.39 -18.67 7.77
C ASP A 79 -13.84 -17.23 8.08
N LEU A 80 -13.08 -16.48 8.88
CA LEU A 80 -13.40 -15.08 9.20
C LEU A 80 -13.14 -14.17 8.00
N PRO A 81 -13.91 -13.08 7.84
CA PRO A 81 -13.61 -12.06 6.86
C PRO A 81 -12.22 -11.45 7.07
N ILE A 82 -11.41 -11.40 5.99
CA ILE A 82 -10.06 -10.85 6.02
C ILE A 82 -9.94 -9.67 5.06
N LEU A 83 -9.31 -8.58 5.51
CA LEU A 83 -8.89 -7.47 4.67
C LEU A 83 -7.36 -7.45 4.59
N HIS A 84 -6.81 -7.80 3.42
CA HIS A 84 -5.38 -7.77 3.14
C HIS A 84 -4.95 -6.42 2.58
N ILE A 85 -3.94 -5.80 3.19
CA ILE A 85 -3.23 -4.67 2.59
C ILE A 85 -2.21 -5.21 1.58
N SER A 86 -2.53 -5.05 0.31
CA SER A 86 -1.69 -5.45 -0.81
C SER A 86 -1.07 -4.23 -1.51
N SER A 87 -0.63 -4.38 -2.74
CA SER A 87 0.10 -3.34 -3.47
C SER A 87 -0.33 -3.26 -4.93
N GLY A 88 -0.51 -2.05 -5.44
CA GLY A 88 -0.63 -1.79 -6.87
C GLY A 88 0.72 -1.84 -7.63
N CYS A 89 1.84 -2.15 -6.94
CA CYS A 89 3.13 -2.41 -7.59
C CYS A 89 3.14 -3.70 -8.45
N VAL A 90 1.99 -4.32 -8.65
CA VAL A 90 1.78 -5.46 -9.56
C VAL A 90 1.56 -5.02 -11.01
N TYR A 91 1.46 -3.71 -11.23
CA TYR A 91 1.33 -3.12 -12.57
C TYR A 91 2.49 -2.20 -12.91
N THR A 92 2.77 -2.07 -14.22
CA THR A 92 3.65 -1.05 -14.79
C THR A 92 3.14 -0.58 -16.13
N GLY A 93 3.44 0.70 -16.47
CA GLY A 93 3.04 1.33 -17.73
C GLY A 93 1.77 2.17 -17.62
N TYR A 94 1.60 3.05 -18.64
CA TYR A 94 0.56 4.09 -18.69
C TYR A 94 -0.39 3.93 -19.87
N GLN A 95 -0.43 2.75 -20.49
CA GLN A 95 -1.32 2.47 -21.61
C GLN A 95 -2.81 2.54 -21.25
N LYS A 96 -3.11 2.49 -19.98
CA LYS A 96 -4.44 2.70 -19.37
C LYS A 96 -4.33 2.95 -17.88
N GLU A 97 -5.43 3.35 -17.26
CA GLU A 97 -5.62 3.22 -15.82
C GLU A 97 -5.97 1.76 -15.50
N TRP A 98 -5.20 1.13 -14.61
CA TRP A 98 -5.37 -0.29 -14.25
C TRP A 98 -6.56 -0.49 -13.33
N THR A 99 -7.46 -1.38 -13.72
CA THR A 99 -8.66 -1.74 -12.95
C THR A 99 -8.42 -2.97 -12.08
N GLU A 100 -9.41 -3.32 -11.27
CA GLU A 100 -9.38 -4.53 -10.44
C GLU A 100 -9.43 -5.82 -11.26
N GLU A 101 -10.04 -5.76 -12.45
CA GLU A 101 -10.22 -6.90 -13.37
C GLU A 101 -8.96 -7.19 -14.20
N ASP A 102 -8.00 -6.29 -14.21
CA ASP A 102 -6.78 -6.48 -14.99
C ASP A 102 -5.82 -7.46 -14.30
N ALA A 103 -5.27 -8.38 -15.08
CA ALA A 103 -4.22 -9.27 -14.62
C ALA A 103 -2.92 -8.48 -14.34
N PRO A 104 -2.15 -8.81 -13.29
CA PRO A 104 -0.83 -8.24 -13.06
C PRO A 104 0.09 -8.41 -14.28
N ASN A 105 0.73 -7.31 -14.70
CA ASN A 105 1.69 -7.31 -15.82
C ASN A 105 3.15 -7.08 -15.37
N PHE A 106 3.37 -6.88 -14.07
CA PHE A 106 4.69 -6.69 -13.49
C PHE A 106 5.03 -7.88 -12.59
N THR A 107 5.66 -8.89 -13.19
CA THR A 107 5.83 -10.25 -12.66
C THR A 107 7.32 -10.63 -12.58
N PHE A 108 7.65 -11.89 -12.25
CA PHE A 108 9.04 -12.36 -12.10
C PHE A 108 9.95 -12.14 -13.31
N ASN A 109 9.40 -11.95 -14.50
CA ASN A 109 10.20 -11.76 -15.70
C ASN A 109 10.69 -10.30 -15.88
N ASN A 110 10.04 -9.33 -15.26
CA ASN A 110 10.30 -7.91 -15.50
C ASN A 110 10.21 -7.01 -14.27
N ALA A 111 9.86 -7.57 -13.10
CA ALA A 111 9.62 -6.80 -11.87
C ALA A 111 10.76 -6.93 -10.86
N SER A 112 10.72 -6.10 -9.81
CA SER A 112 11.42 -6.38 -8.56
C SER A 112 10.90 -7.66 -7.93
N PHE A 113 11.73 -8.37 -7.19
CA PHE A 113 11.32 -9.58 -6.48
C PHE A 113 10.11 -9.33 -5.57
N TYR A 114 10.07 -8.18 -4.89
CA TYR A 114 8.91 -7.75 -4.10
C TYR A 114 7.63 -7.66 -4.94
N SER A 115 7.67 -6.97 -6.08
CA SER A 115 6.49 -6.81 -6.94
C SER A 115 6.01 -8.15 -7.51
N ALA A 116 6.95 -9.00 -7.89
CA ALA A 116 6.66 -10.36 -8.36
C ALA A 116 5.98 -11.21 -7.28
N CYS A 117 6.48 -11.17 -6.03
CA CYS A 117 5.83 -11.84 -4.90
C CYS A 117 4.41 -11.32 -4.66
N LYS A 118 4.19 -9.98 -4.73
CA LYS A 118 2.85 -9.41 -4.59
C LYS A 118 1.91 -9.81 -5.72
N ALA A 119 2.41 -9.87 -6.96
CA ALA A 119 1.61 -10.32 -8.11
C ALA A 119 1.20 -11.79 -7.98
N LEU A 120 2.15 -12.67 -7.62
CA LEU A 120 1.86 -14.09 -7.38
C LEU A 120 0.89 -14.29 -6.22
N ALA A 121 1.11 -13.62 -5.09
CA ALA A 121 0.20 -13.71 -3.94
C ALA A 121 -1.22 -13.26 -4.29
N GLN A 122 -1.36 -12.18 -5.07
CA GLN A 122 -2.66 -11.72 -5.52
C GLN A 122 -3.36 -12.76 -6.39
N ASN A 123 -2.67 -13.37 -7.35
CA ASN A 123 -3.25 -14.41 -8.21
C ASN A 123 -3.74 -15.59 -7.39
N LEU A 124 -2.90 -16.09 -6.47
CA LEU A 124 -3.25 -17.21 -5.60
C LEU A 124 -4.41 -16.88 -4.65
N LEU A 125 -4.41 -15.68 -4.06
CA LEU A 125 -5.49 -15.24 -3.18
C LEU A 125 -6.80 -15.05 -3.97
N SER A 126 -6.77 -14.45 -5.16
CA SER A 126 -7.98 -14.16 -5.93
C SER A 126 -8.77 -15.42 -6.35
N GLU A 127 -8.10 -16.56 -6.47
CA GLU A 127 -8.74 -17.86 -6.72
C GLU A 127 -9.46 -18.41 -5.48
N HIS A 128 -9.14 -17.91 -4.29
CA HIS A 128 -9.63 -18.40 -3.01
C HIS A 128 -10.42 -17.37 -2.17
N LEU A 129 -10.54 -16.13 -2.65
CA LEU A 129 -11.28 -15.06 -1.95
C LEU A 129 -12.76 -15.42 -1.80
N LYS A 130 -13.16 -15.96 -0.64
CA LYS A 130 -14.57 -16.21 -0.30
C LYS A 130 -15.20 -14.98 0.36
N GLU A 131 -14.67 -14.59 1.52
CA GLU A 131 -15.13 -13.43 2.32
C GLU A 131 -13.95 -12.51 2.63
N SER A 132 -13.16 -12.13 1.61
CA SER A 132 -11.95 -11.34 1.81
C SER A 132 -11.87 -10.13 0.88
N TYR A 133 -11.16 -9.11 1.36
CA TYR A 133 -10.81 -7.92 0.61
C TYR A 133 -9.31 -7.90 0.34
N LEU A 134 -8.92 -7.50 -0.87
CA LEU A 134 -7.54 -7.25 -1.24
C LEU A 134 -7.38 -5.77 -1.64
N PHE A 135 -6.78 -4.96 -0.77
CA PHE A 135 -6.58 -3.53 -0.99
C PHE A 135 -5.24 -3.27 -1.68
N ARG A 136 -5.26 -2.87 -2.94
CA ARG A 136 -4.08 -2.41 -3.68
C ARG A 136 -3.80 -0.96 -3.34
N ILE A 137 -2.81 -0.71 -2.50
CA ILE A 137 -2.35 0.65 -2.17
C ILE A 137 -1.13 1.03 -3.01
N ARG A 138 -0.89 2.34 -3.19
CA ARG A 138 0.29 2.85 -3.92
C ARG A 138 0.99 3.94 -3.13
N MET A 139 2.34 3.89 -3.11
CA MET A 139 3.20 4.97 -2.63
C MET A 139 2.64 5.68 -1.37
N PRO A 140 2.50 4.97 -0.24
CA PRO A 140 1.83 5.49 0.94
C PRO A 140 2.54 6.72 1.51
N PHE A 141 1.78 7.76 1.82
CA PHE A 141 2.27 9.00 2.40
C PHE A 141 1.35 9.51 3.52
N GLY A 142 1.93 10.30 4.43
CA GLY A 142 1.21 10.83 5.59
C GLY A 142 1.91 12.00 6.25
N PRO A 143 1.31 12.60 7.30
CA PRO A 143 1.77 13.85 7.89
C PRO A 143 2.97 13.71 8.85
N HIS A 144 3.40 12.50 9.20
CA HIS A 144 4.50 12.31 10.15
C HIS A 144 5.76 11.76 9.47
N ILE A 145 6.92 12.18 9.98
CA ILE A 145 8.22 11.69 9.53
C ILE A 145 8.33 10.19 9.81
N HIS A 146 8.59 9.41 8.76
CA HIS A 146 8.83 7.97 8.87
C HIS A 146 9.60 7.47 7.64
N HIS A 147 10.54 6.55 7.82
CA HIS A 147 11.38 6.06 6.71
C HIS A 147 10.61 5.39 5.56
N LYS A 148 9.38 4.90 5.79
CA LYS A 148 8.50 4.36 4.75
C LYS A 148 7.59 5.42 4.12
N ASN A 149 7.46 6.62 4.71
CA ASN A 149 6.66 7.71 4.17
C ASN A 149 7.28 8.28 2.90
N LEU A 150 6.47 8.40 1.84
CA LEU A 150 6.91 8.95 0.55
C LEU A 150 7.51 10.34 0.67
N LEU A 151 6.87 11.25 1.45
CA LEU A 151 7.35 12.62 1.65
C LEU A 151 8.75 12.62 2.30
N THR A 152 8.95 11.81 3.33
CA THR A 152 10.25 11.66 3.99
C THR A 152 11.33 11.11 3.05
N LYS A 153 10.97 10.19 2.14
CA LYS A 153 11.90 9.69 1.13
C LYS A 153 12.29 10.76 0.13
N TYR A 154 11.32 11.52 -0.38
CA TYR A 154 11.60 12.62 -1.31
C TYR A 154 12.47 13.70 -0.68
N GLU A 155 12.30 13.96 0.60
CA GLU A 155 13.17 14.89 1.32
C GLU A 155 14.61 14.38 1.45
N ARG A 156 14.79 13.08 1.75
CA ARG A 156 16.11 12.48 2.02
C ARG A 156 16.91 12.17 0.75
N TYR A 157 16.26 11.85 -0.36
CA TYR A 157 16.97 11.52 -1.59
C TYR A 157 17.54 12.78 -2.22
N ALA A 158 18.84 12.74 -2.57
CA ALA A 158 19.51 13.85 -3.27
C ALA A 158 18.94 14.07 -4.65
N LYS A 159 18.72 12.99 -5.39
CA LYS A 159 18.19 13.00 -6.77
C LYS A 159 16.88 12.25 -6.85
N LEU A 160 15.97 12.74 -7.67
CA LEU A 160 14.67 12.15 -7.94
C LEU A 160 14.44 11.97 -9.44
N VAL A 161 13.50 11.12 -9.79
CA VAL A 161 12.99 10.94 -11.14
C VAL A 161 11.51 11.30 -11.17
N ASP A 162 11.07 11.93 -12.26
CA ASP A 162 9.67 12.31 -12.40
C ASP A 162 8.86 11.21 -13.05
N TYR A 163 8.00 10.58 -12.27
CA TYR A 163 7.02 9.59 -12.70
C TYR A 163 5.62 9.96 -12.21
N GLU A 164 4.64 9.75 -13.08
CA GLU A 164 3.23 9.82 -12.72
C GLU A 164 2.82 8.54 -11.98
N ASN A 165 2.08 8.66 -10.90
CA ASN A 165 1.60 7.50 -10.13
C ASN A 165 0.30 7.81 -9.38
N SER A 166 -0.50 6.78 -9.14
CA SER A 166 -1.46 6.80 -8.05
C SER A 166 -0.74 6.80 -6.69
N ILE A 167 -1.36 7.40 -5.71
CA ILE A 167 -0.83 7.53 -4.34
C ILE A 167 -1.91 7.20 -3.31
N THR A 168 -1.50 6.79 -2.11
CA THR A 168 -2.42 6.47 -1.01
C THR A 168 -2.05 7.27 0.24
N GLN A 169 -2.90 8.19 0.64
CA GLN A 169 -2.76 8.89 1.90
C GLN A 169 -3.20 7.96 3.04
N VAL A 170 -2.31 7.76 4.04
CA VAL A 170 -2.47 6.67 5.03
C VAL A 170 -3.60 6.88 6.03
N GLU A 171 -4.00 8.14 6.31
CA GLU A 171 -5.16 8.42 7.18
C GLU A 171 -6.46 8.16 6.43
N ASP A 172 -6.53 8.47 5.13
CA ASP A 172 -7.68 8.16 4.28
C ASP A 172 -7.83 6.64 4.11
N LEU A 173 -6.71 5.94 3.91
CA LEU A 173 -6.67 4.48 3.91
C LEU A 173 -7.20 3.89 5.22
N ALA A 174 -6.74 4.40 6.38
CA ALA A 174 -7.17 3.90 7.68
C ALA A 174 -8.69 4.09 7.90
N LYS A 175 -9.24 5.24 7.49
CA LYS A 175 -10.69 5.50 7.50
C LYS A 175 -11.43 4.55 6.57
N CYS A 176 -10.90 4.28 5.37
CA CYS A 176 -11.46 3.34 4.41
C CYS A 176 -11.50 1.92 5.01
N VAL A 177 -10.42 1.44 5.63
CA VAL A 177 -10.38 0.15 6.35
C VAL A 177 -11.48 0.08 7.41
N CYS A 178 -11.60 1.11 8.25
CA CYS A 178 -12.65 1.17 9.28
C CYS A 178 -14.06 1.17 8.69
N HIS A 179 -14.27 1.83 7.56
CA HIS A 179 -15.52 1.81 6.82
C HIS A 179 -15.86 0.39 6.34
N PHE A 180 -14.93 -0.30 5.69
CA PHE A 180 -15.13 -1.67 5.20
C PHE A 180 -15.44 -2.67 6.32
N ILE A 181 -14.81 -2.54 7.48
CA ILE A 181 -15.13 -3.35 8.67
C ILE A 181 -16.58 -3.16 9.11
N LYS A 182 -17.09 -1.92 9.05
CA LYS A 182 -18.46 -1.57 9.49
C LYS A 182 -19.53 -1.96 8.49
N THR A 183 -19.33 -1.65 7.23
CA THR A 183 -20.36 -1.70 6.18
C THR A 183 -20.33 -2.99 5.36
N LYS A 184 -19.17 -3.69 5.35
CA LYS A 184 -18.95 -4.93 4.62
C LYS A 184 -19.48 -4.87 3.18
N PRO A 185 -18.98 -3.95 2.32
CA PRO A 185 -19.35 -3.92 0.92
C PRO A 185 -18.98 -5.24 0.23
N ALA A 186 -19.30 -5.41 -1.05
CA ALA A 186 -18.99 -6.63 -1.79
C ALA A 186 -17.51 -7.01 -1.64
N TYR A 187 -17.23 -8.28 -1.33
CA TYR A 187 -15.87 -8.80 -1.21
C TYR A 187 -15.11 -8.75 -2.53
N GLY A 188 -13.80 -8.80 -2.48
CA GLY A 188 -12.93 -8.81 -3.65
C GLY A 188 -11.80 -7.77 -3.62
N ILE A 189 -11.24 -7.52 -4.78
CA ILE A 189 -10.11 -6.60 -4.95
C ILE A 189 -10.61 -5.16 -5.08
N TYR A 190 -9.87 -4.21 -4.46
CA TYR A 190 -10.10 -2.77 -4.56
C TYR A 190 -8.80 -2.01 -4.75
N ASN A 191 -8.76 -1.08 -5.70
CA ASN A 191 -7.68 -0.12 -5.87
C ASN A 191 -7.86 1.02 -4.86
N VAL A 192 -7.18 0.97 -3.73
CA VAL A 192 -7.36 1.93 -2.62
C VAL A 192 -6.30 3.01 -2.69
N CYS A 193 -6.53 3.93 -3.62
CA CYS A 193 -5.73 5.13 -3.83
C CYS A 193 -6.62 6.38 -3.75
N ASN A 194 -6.02 7.53 -3.48
CA ASN A 194 -6.70 8.80 -3.65
C ASN A 194 -7.02 9.01 -5.14
N PRO A 195 -8.28 9.32 -5.52
CA PRO A 195 -8.69 9.48 -6.91
C PRO A 195 -7.81 10.46 -7.69
N GLY A 196 -7.44 10.08 -8.91
CA GLY A 196 -6.49 10.80 -9.76
C GLY A 196 -5.07 10.28 -9.61
N SER A 197 -4.14 10.99 -10.23
CA SER A 197 -2.71 10.68 -10.21
C SER A 197 -1.88 11.94 -9.94
N THR A 198 -0.61 11.76 -9.67
CA THR A 198 0.30 12.88 -9.45
C THR A 198 1.72 12.52 -9.88
N SER A 199 2.50 13.53 -10.26
CA SER A 199 3.92 13.35 -10.57
C SER A 199 4.80 13.63 -9.34
N THR A 200 6.01 13.07 -9.37
CA THR A 200 7.03 13.36 -8.35
C THR A 200 7.31 14.85 -8.25
N LYS A 201 7.39 15.54 -9.41
CA LYS A 201 7.63 16.99 -9.46
C LYS A 201 6.53 17.79 -8.77
N LYS A 202 5.25 17.43 -8.98
CA LYS A 202 4.14 18.11 -8.30
C LYS A 202 4.23 17.97 -6.77
N ILE A 203 4.52 16.78 -6.26
CA ILE A 203 4.67 16.58 -4.81
C ILE A 203 5.85 17.39 -4.26
N VAL A 204 7.00 17.38 -4.95
CA VAL A 204 8.20 18.12 -4.54
C VAL A 204 7.96 19.64 -4.55
N ALA A 205 7.26 20.14 -5.57
CA ALA A 205 6.84 21.54 -5.63
C ALA A 205 5.92 21.94 -4.47
N GLU A 206 4.93 21.10 -4.14
CA GLU A 206 4.05 21.33 -2.99
C GLU A 206 4.82 21.32 -1.65
N MET A 207 5.88 20.48 -1.55
CA MET A 207 6.77 20.46 -0.37
C MET A 207 7.68 21.70 -0.26
N GLY A 208 7.78 22.52 -1.30
CA GLY A 208 8.64 23.70 -1.33
C GLY A 208 10.14 23.37 -1.24
N ILE A 209 10.57 22.20 -1.74
CA ILE A 209 11.98 21.77 -1.71
C ILE A 209 12.56 21.69 -3.12
N GLU A 210 13.86 21.98 -3.23
CA GLU A 210 14.60 21.83 -4.49
C GLU A 210 15.26 20.46 -4.56
N LYS A 211 15.28 19.86 -5.78
CA LYS A 211 15.87 18.55 -6.04
C LYS A 211 16.60 18.52 -7.37
N GLU A 212 17.65 17.71 -7.43
CA GLU A 212 18.24 17.29 -8.69
C GLU A 212 17.36 16.22 -9.36
N TRP A 213 17.22 16.32 -10.67
CA TRP A 213 16.38 15.41 -11.46
C TRP A 213 17.22 14.48 -12.31
N MET A 214 16.91 13.19 -12.23
CA MET A 214 17.48 12.15 -13.08
C MET A 214 16.61 11.94 -14.32
N THR A 215 17.22 11.53 -15.43
CA THR A 215 16.48 10.95 -16.55
C THR A 215 15.91 9.57 -16.14
N HIS A 216 14.93 9.07 -16.89
CA HIS A 216 14.39 7.72 -16.65
C HIS A 216 15.45 6.64 -16.86
N GLU A 217 16.35 6.84 -17.83
CA GLU A 217 17.46 5.92 -18.12
C GLU A 217 18.50 5.89 -17.00
N ASP A 218 18.88 7.06 -16.46
CA ASP A 218 19.83 7.13 -15.35
C ASP A 218 19.25 6.50 -14.09
N PHE A 219 17.95 6.74 -13.83
CA PHE A 219 17.25 6.11 -12.73
C PHE A 219 17.21 4.59 -12.88
N ALA A 220 16.89 4.08 -14.07
CA ALA A 220 16.85 2.64 -14.33
C ALA A 220 18.22 1.96 -14.10
N ARG A 221 19.34 2.69 -14.38
CA ARG A 221 20.69 2.22 -14.08
C ARG A 221 21.08 2.32 -12.60
N ALA A 222 20.50 3.26 -11.88
CA ALA A 222 20.84 3.52 -10.46
C ALA A 222 20.11 2.61 -9.47
N VAL A 223 18.94 2.06 -9.82
CA VAL A 223 18.16 1.18 -8.94
C VAL A 223 18.58 -0.28 -9.09
N VAL A 224 18.57 -1.03 -7.98
CA VAL A 224 18.89 -2.46 -7.99
C VAL A 224 17.79 -3.26 -8.69
N ALA A 225 16.55 -2.87 -8.48
CA ALA A 225 15.38 -3.56 -9.02
C ALA A 225 14.46 -2.61 -9.78
N PRO A 226 13.80 -3.06 -10.86
CA PRO A 226 12.82 -2.26 -11.60
C PRO A 226 11.74 -1.69 -10.69
N ARG A 227 11.28 -0.48 -10.98
CA ARG A 227 10.20 0.18 -10.24
C ARG A 227 8.90 0.18 -11.04
N SER A 228 7.83 -0.16 -10.35
CA SER A 228 6.47 -0.04 -10.87
C SER A 228 6.09 1.44 -10.96
N ASN A 229 5.59 1.87 -12.10
CA ASN A 229 4.99 3.18 -12.31
C ASN A 229 3.68 2.99 -13.07
N CYS A 230 2.56 3.38 -12.46
CA CYS A 230 1.24 3.17 -13.04
C CYS A 230 0.18 4.03 -12.35
N VAL A 231 -0.95 4.20 -13.03
CA VAL A 231 -2.16 4.81 -12.49
C VAL A 231 -3.23 3.72 -12.33
N LEU A 232 -3.83 3.66 -11.15
CA LEU A 232 -4.91 2.74 -10.82
C LEU A 232 -6.27 3.44 -10.95
N ASN A 233 -7.22 2.80 -11.58
CA ASN A 233 -8.60 3.25 -11.63
C ASN A 233 -9.27 3.02 -10.28
N THR A 234 -9.90 4.03 -9.71
CA THR A 234 -10.52 4.00 -8.37
C THR A 234 -12.04 3.95 -8.37
N LYS A 235 -12.69 3.87 -9.54
CA LYS A 235 -14.15 3.95 -9.69
C LYS A 235 -14.90 2.89 -8.87
N LYS A 236 -14.35 1.68 -8.77
CA LYS A 236 -14.93 0.63 -7.93
C LYS A 236 -14.93 1.01 -6.45
N LEU A 237 -13.83 1.56 -5.94
CA LEU A 237 -13.76 2.07 -4.57
C LEU A 237 -14.74 3.23 -4.38
N GLU A 238 -14.76 4.21 -5.30
CA GLU A 238 -15.60 5.40 -5.22
C GLU A 238 -17.11 5.06 -5.16
N SER A 239 -17.53 3.92 -5.71
CA SER A 239 -18.92 3.45 -5.61
C SER A 239 -19.35 3.03 -4.20
N VAL A 240 -18.41 2.76 -3.30
CA VAL A 240 -18.67 2.30 -1.92
C VAL A 240 -18.03 3.19 -0.85
N TYR A 241 -16.97 3.92 -1.19
CA TYR A 241 -16.27 4.82 -0.26
C TYR A 241 -15.53 5.93 -1.02
N ALA A 242 -15.80 7.18 -0.69
CA ALA A 242 -15.13 8.33 -1.29
C ALA A 242 -13.87 8.70 -0.50
N MET A 243 -12.70 8.59 -1.13
CA MET A 243 -11.45 9.18 -0.64
C MET A 243 -11.29 10.59 -1.19
N ARG A 244 -10.49 11.44 -0.53
CA ARG A 244 -10.13 12.77 -1.05
C ARG A 244 -9.39 12.63 -2.38
N PRO A 245 -9.60 13.54 -3.36
CA PRO A 245 -8.78 13.59 -4.57
C PRO A 245 -7.28 13.70 -4.25
N ALA A 246 -6.43 13.13 -5.08
CA ALA A 246 -4.97 13.08 -4.87
C ALA A 246 -4.35 14.45 -4.61
N ASP A 247 -4.70 15.47 -5.41
CA ASP A 247 -4.19 16.83 -5.27
C ASP A 247 -4.58 17.49 -3.95
N GLN A 248 -5.81 17.25 -3.47
CA GLN A 248 -6.25 17.74 -2.17
C GLN A 248 -5.50 17.04 -1.04
N ALA A 249 -5.42 15.70 -1.10
CA ALA A 249 -4.73 14.91 -0.10
C ALA A 249 -3.25 15.30 0.02
N ILE A 250 -2.56 15.59 -1.10
CA ILE A 250 -1.18 16.07 -1.11
C ILE A 250 -1.08 17.41 -0.39
N ARG A 251 -1.82 18.43 -0.84
CA ARG A 251 -1.74 19.78 -0.26
C ARG A 251 -1.97 19.78 1.25
N GLU A 252 -3.02 19.14 1.71
CA GLU A 252 -3.36 19.09 3.12
C GLU A 252 -2.32 18.32 3.95
N THR A 253 -1.85 17.17 3.44
CA THR A 253 -0.86 16.35 4.14
C THR A 253 0.50 17.02 4.18
N VAL A 254 0.94 17.67 3.09
CA VAL A 254 2.22 18.39 3.04
C VAL A 254 2.23 19.55 4.03
N ARG A 255 1.16 20.34 4.13
CA ARG A 255 1.05 21.41 5.13
C ARG A 255 1.26 20.88 6.55
N THR A 256 0.58 19.79 6.90
CA THR A 256 0.73 19.17 8.22
C THR A 256 2.13 18.55 8.40
N TYR A 257 2.69 17.92 7.36
CA TYR A 257 4.04 17.36 7.39
C TYR A 257 5.11 18.43 7.67
N ILE A 258 4.99 19.59 7.05
CA ILE A 258 5.90 20.73 7.27
C ILE A 258 5.72 21.29 8.70
N SER A 259 4.48 21.46 9.17
CA SER A 259 4.21 22.01 10.51
C SER A 259 4.74 21.12 11.64
N HIS A 260 4.87 19.82 11.42
CA HIS A 260 5.46 18.90 12.43
C HIS A 260 7.00 18.96 12.51
N LYS A 261 7.64 19.80 11.68
CA LYS A 261 9.09 20.00 11.69
C LYS A 261 9.51 21.31 12.35
N LEU A 262 8.58 22.24 12.41
CA LEU A 262 8.75 23.53 13.07
C LEU A 262 8.44 23.40 14.56
#